data_eb4386a1731f9d6707392904c044bc1e
#
_entry.id   eb4386a1731f9d6707392904c044bc1e
#
_cell.length_a   1.000
_cell.length_b   1.000
_cell.length_c   1.000
_cell.angle_alpha   90.00
_cell.angle_beta   90.00
_cell.angle_gamma   90.00
#
_symmetry.space_group_name_H-M   'P 1'
#
loop_
_entity.id
_entity.type
_entity.pdbx_description
1 polymer ?
#
loop_
_entity_poly.entity_id
_entity_poly.type
_entity_poly.pdbx_seq_one_letter_code
_entity_poly.pdbx_strand_id
1 'polypeptide(L)'
;VAVIVGAYGFFGISCLIGLTNMVMMSVAGKKNKEILKARITELSIVGEMALWVGLALMTVGTFLGAVWANESWGRYWGWDPKETWALITMVVYAVVTHLHLVKRWNSLWLFNLASVIAFASVLMTFFGVNYFLSGMHSYGQNDNVHGIFTYLYIALGVVVILAVLSYRRWKTKV
;
A
#
# COMPACT_ATOMS: atom_id res chain seq x y z
N VAL A 1 -10.67 -7.38 14.33
CA VAL A 1 -10.11 -8.02 13.12
C VAL A 1 -10.83 -7.53 11.87
N ALA A 2 -12.18 -7.61 11.75
CA ALA A 2 -12.91 -7.26 10.53
C ALA A 2 -12.64 -5.84 10.02
N VAL A 3 -12.56 -4.84 10.89
CA VAL A 3 -12.30 -3.43 10.52
C VAL A 3 -10.92 -3.28 9.88
N ILE A 4 -9.89 -3.93 10.45
CA ILE A 4 -8.53 -3.89 9.90
C ILE A 4 -8.44 -4.61 8.55
N VAL A 5 -9.10 -5.77 8.42
CA VAL A 5 -9.15 -6.50 7.14
C VAL A 5 -9.90 -5.68 6.08
N GLY A 6 -10.96 -4.97 6.46
CA GLY A 6 -11.63 -3.99 5.59
C GLY A 6 -10.69 -2.88 5.12
N ALA A 7 -9.86 -2.34 6.00
CA ALA A 7 -8.83 -1.35 5.63
C ALA A 7 -7.86 -1.89 4.57
N TYR A 8 -7.41 -3.14 4.72
CA TYR A 8 -6.53 -3.79 3.73
C TYR A 8 -7.18 -3.91 2.36
N GLY A 9 -8.49 -4.16 2.31
CA GLY A 9 -9.27 -4.17 1.07
C GLY A 9 -9.21 -2.82 0.34
N PHE A 10 -9.42 -1.71 1.03
CA PHE A 10 -9.32 -0.37 0.45
C PHE A 10 -7.90 -0.02 0.01
N PHE A 11 -6.87 -0.40 0.76
CA PHE A 11 -5.48 -0.26 0.34
C PHE A 11 -5.16 -1.10 -0.90
N GLY A 12 -5.72 -2.32 -0.99
CA GLY A 12 -5.63 -3.17 -2.16
C GLY A 12 -6.26 -2.57 -3.41
N ILE A 13 -7.46 -1.96 -3.28
CA ILE A 13 -8.13 -1.24 -4.38
C ILE A 13 -7.22 -0.13 -4.90
N SER A 14 -6.66 0.71 -4.01
CA SER A 14 -5.76 1.78 -4.43
C SER A 14 -4.47 1.26 -5.08
N CYS A 15 -3.92 0.16 -4.59
CA CYS A 15 -2.77 -0.52 -5.20
C CYS A 15 -3.09 -0.99 -6.64
N LEU A 16 -4.23 -1.64 -6.86
CA LEU A 16 -4.66 -2.10 -8.18
C LEU A 16 -4.89 -0.93 -9.15
N ILE A 17 -5.51 0.15 -8.66
CA ILE A 17 -5.67 1.40 -9.43
C ILE A 17 -4.29 1.97 -9.77
N GLY A 18 -3.37 2.02 -8.83
CA GLY A 18 -2.00 2.49 -9.05
C GLY A 18 -1.27 1.70 -10.12
N LEU A 19 -1.33 0.36 -10.07
CA LEU A 19 -0.77 -0.52 -11.11
C LEU A 19 -1.41 -0.26 -12.48
N THR A 20 -2.75 -0.17 -12.55
CA THR A 20 -3.48 0.11 -13.79
C THR A 20 -3.06 1.46 -14.39
N ASN A 21 -2.96 2.50 -13.56
CA ASN A 21 -2.51 3.83 -13.97
C ASN A 21 -1.06 3.81 -14.48
N MET A 22 -0.15 3.08 -13.82
CA MET A 22 1.23 2.93 -14.28
C MET A 22 1.32 2.19 -15.62
N VAL A 23 0.49 1.18 -15.86
CA VAL A 23 0.38 0.53 -17.16
C VAL A 23 -0.10 1.54 -18.20
N MET A 24 -1.17 2.29 -17.93
CA MET A 24 -1.65 3.33 -18.85
C MET A 24 -0.59 4.40 -19.15
N MET A 25 0.19 4.82 -18.14
CA MET A 25 1.31 5.75 -18.33
C MET A 25 2.41 5.14 -19.20
N SER A 26 2.66 3.83 -19.12
CA SER A 26 3.70 3.14 -19.90
C SER A 26 3.34 3.02 -21.38
N VAL A 27 2.04 2.97 -21.72
CA VAL A 27 1.57 2.90 -23.12
C VAL A 27 1.16 4.28 -23.67
N ALA A 28 1.33 5.35 -22.88
CA ALA A 28 0.99 6.70 -23.31
C ALA A 28 1.87 7.14 -24.48
N GLY A 29 1.23 7.50 -25.59
CA GLY A 29 1.85 8.04 -26.80
C GLY A 29 1.29 9.43 -27.15
N LYS A 30 1.87 10.09 -28.18
CA LYS A 30 1.47 11.45 -28.58
C LYS A 30 -0.04 11.61 -28.82
N LYS A 31 -0.68 10.60 -29.44
CA LYS A 31 -2.09 10.69 -29.85
C LYS A 31 -3.09 10.48 -28.71
N ASN A 32 -2.71 9.70 -27.66
CA ASN A 32 -3.64 9.29 -26.60
C ASN A 32 -3.31 9.89 -25.22
N LYS A 33 -2.27 10.70 -25.12
CA LYS A 33 -1.75 11.19 -23.83
C LYS A 33 -2.78 12.02 -23.07
N GLU A 34 -3.52 12.91 -23.72
CA GLU A 34 -4.52 13.74 -23.05
C GLU A 34 -5.73 12.92 -22.55
N ILE A 35 -6.18 11.95 -23.36
CA ILE A 35 -7.27 11.06 -22.98
C ILE A 35 -6.84 10.20 -21.77
N LEU A 36 -5.65 9.61 -21.85
CA LEU A 36 -5.12 8.80 -20.75
C LEU A 36 -4.88 9.63 -19.49
N LYS A 37 -4.42 10.87 -19.62
CA LYS A 37 -4.22 11.78 -18.50
C LYS A 37 -5.53 12.04 -17.76
N ALA A 38 -6.62 12.32 -18.46
CA ALA A 38 -7.93 12.49 -17.84
C ALA A 38 -8.36 11.24 -17.07
N ARG A 39 -8.26 10.06 -17.70
CA ARG A 39 -8.60 8.78 -17.06
C ARG A 39 -7.73 8.47 -15.86
N ILE A 40 -6.42 8.66 -15.97
CA ILE A 40 -5.48 8.45 -14.86
C ILE A 40 -5.78 9.40 -13.69
N THR A 41 -6.16 10.64 -13.98
CA THR A 41 -6.54 11.61 -12.93
C THR A 41 -7.80 11.15 -12.21
N GLU A 42 -8.86 10.77 -12.96
CA GLU A 42 -10.11 10.26 -12.38
C GLU A 42 -9.86 9.04 -11.49
N LEU A 43 -9.12 8.04 -11.99
CA LEU A 43 -8.81 6.84 -11.23
C LEU A 43 -7.91 7.15 -10.02
N SER A 44 -6.98 8.08 -10.13
CA SER A 44 -6.13 8.48 -8.99
C SER A 44 -6.94 9.12 -7.88
N ILE A 45 -7.98 9.90 -8.21
CA ILE A 45 -8.91 10.47 -7.21
C ILE A 45 -9.66 9.34 -6.50
N VAL A 46 -10.18 8.36 -7.24
CA VAL A 46 -10.85 7.19 -6.63
C VAL A 46 -9.89 6.40 -5.73
N GLY A 47 -8.64 6.21 -6.19
CA GLY A 47 -7.60 5.57 -5.39
C GLY A 47 -7.28 6.33 -4.11
N GLU A 48 -7.20 7.66 -4.18
CA GLU A 48 -6.97 8.52 -3.01
C GLU A 48 -8.13 8.46 -2.01
N MET A 49 -9.38 8.48 -2.50
CA MET A 49 -10.57 8.29 -1.64
C MET A 49 -10.53 6.94 -0.94
N ALA A 50 -10.16 5.87 -1.65
CA ALA A 50 -9.98 4.55 -1.05
C ALA A 50 -8.90 4.56 0.04
N LEU A 51 -7.78 5.25 -0.18
CA LEU A 51 -6.72 5.39 0.85
C LEU A 51 -7.22 6.11 2.10
N TRP A 52 -8.00 7.18 1.96
CA TRP A 52 -8.57 7.90 3.12
C TRP A 52 -9.51 7.00 3.94
N VAL A 53 -10.39 6.25 3.27
CA VAL A 53 -11.29 5.31 3.95
C VAL A 53 -10.47 4.19 4.62
N GLY A 54 -9.51 3.62 3.90
CA GLY A 54 -8.62 2.58 4.44
C GLY A 54 -7.84 3.06 5.66
N LEU A 55 -7.28 4.27 5.61
CA LEU A 55 -6.52 4.85 6.73
C LEU A 55 -7.41 5.10 7.96
N ALA A 56 -8.63 5.61 7.75
CA ALA A 56 -9.60 5.80 8.83
C ALA A 56 -9.98 4.46 9.48
N LEU A 57 -10.30 3.44 8.68
CA LEU A 57 -10.61 2.10 9.18
C LEU A 57 -9.42 1.46 9.90
N MET A 58 -8.21 1.61 9.36
CA MET A 58 -6.99 1.08 9.99
C MET A 58 -6.75 1.72 11.36
N THR A 59 -6.94 3.04 11.45
CA THR A 59 -6.79 3.80 12.69
C THR A 59 -7.81 3.33 13.74
N VAL A 60 -9.10 3.34 13.38
CA VAL A 60 -10.17 2.88 14.29
C VAL A 60 -9.95 1.41 14.69
N GLY A 61 -9.60 0.56 13.73
CA GLY A 61 -9.35 -0.86 13.97
C GLY A 61 -8.19 -1.11 14.92
N THR A 62 -7.12 -0.30 14.84
CA THR A 62 -5.97 -0.40 15.75
C THR A 62 -6.34 0.04 17.17
N PHE A 63 -7.13 1.12 17.34
CA PHE A 63 -7.64 1.51 18.65
C PHE A 63 -8.56 0.44 19.26
N LEU A 64 -9.48 -0.12 18.48
CA LEU A 64 -10.33 -1.23 18.94
C LEU A 64 -9.50 -2.45 19.32
N GLY A 65 -8.43 -2.73 18.57
CA GLY A 65 -7.47 -3.78 18.89
C GLY A 65 -6.74 -3.54 20.21
N ALA A 66 -6.35 -2.29 20.48
CA ALA A 66 -5.72 -1.91 21.75
C ALA A 66 -6.65 -2.09 22.95
N VAL A 67 -7.94 -1.74 22.83
CA VAL A 67 -8.94 -2.00 23.87
C VAL A 67 -9.06 -3.50 24.13
N TRP A 68 -9.18 -4.30 23.08
CA TRP A 68 -9.21 -5.76 23.20
C TRP A 68 -7.93 -6.33 23.86
N ALA A 69 -6.76 -5.79 23.53
CA ALA A 69 -5.48 -6.20 24.11
C ALA A 69 -5.43 -5.90 25.62
N ASN A 70 -6.00 -4.77 26.05
CA ASN A 70 -6.11 -4.45 27.46
C ASN A 70 -6.99 -5.44 28.23
N GLU A 71 -8.14 -5.81 27.68
CA GLU A 71 -9.04 -6.82 28.28
C GLU A 71 -8.39 -8.21 28.35
N SER A 72 -7.62 -8.59 27.31
CA SER A 72 -7.05 -9.93 27.18
C SER A 72 -5.69 -10.08 27.89
N TRP A 73 -4.88 -9.04 27.92
CA TRP A 73 -3.48 -9.07 28.38
C TRP A 73 -3.14 -7.98 29.40
N GLY A 74 -4.10 -7.14 29.79
CA GLY A 74 -3.92 -6.08 30.80
C GLY A 74 -3.07 -4.89 30.31
N ARG A 75 -2.92 -4.70 29.00
CA ARG A 75 -2.15 -3.58 28.42
C ARG A 75 -2.69 -3.18 27.05
N TYR A 76 -2.77 -1.89 26.77
CA TYR A 76 -3.26 -1.36 25.48
C TYR A 76 -2.25 -1.51 24.35
N TRP A 77 -0.95 -1.55 24.65
CA TRP A 77 0.13 -1.60 23.67
C TRP A 77 1.36 -2.29 24.26
N GLY A 78 1.96 -3.19 23.51
CA GLY A 78 3.11 -3.98 23.97
C GLY A 78 4.29 -4.01 23.00
N TRP A 79 4.27 -3.21 21.95
CA TRP A 79 5.29 -3.23 20.90
C TRP A 79 5.46 -4.62 20.24
N ASP A 80 4.40 -5.40 20.25
CA ASP A 80 4.36 -6.65 19.51
C ASP A 80 4.60 -6.40 18.01
N PRO A 81 5.27 -7.29 17.28
CA PRO A 81 5.54 -7.08 15.86
C PRO A 81 4.31 -6.70 15.03
N LYS A 82 3.14 -7.26 15.35
CA LYS A 82 1.90 -6.95 14.63
C LYS A 82 1.37 -5.55 14.94
N GLU A 83 1.46 -5.11 16.18
CA GLU A 83 1.13 -3.74 16.59
C GLU A 83 2.07 -2.74 15.91
N THR A 84 3.37 -3.03 15.95
CA THR A 84 4.41 -2.18 15.35
C THR A 84 4.21 -2.04 13.83
N TRP A 85 3.97 -3.14 13.13
CA TRP A 85 3.74 -3.10 11.69
C TRP A 85 2.39 -2.48 11.31
N ALA A 86 1.38 -2.58 12.16
CA ALA A 86 0.13 -1.83 11.99
C ALA A 86 0.36 -0.31 12.06
N LEU A 87 1.15 0.14 13.05
CA LEU A 87 1.54 1.55 13.17
C LEU A 87 2.39 2.01 11.96
N ILE A 88 3.37 1.21 11.53
CA ILE A 88 4.18 1.51 10.34
C ILE A 88 3.27 1.67 9.11
N THR A 89 2.31 0.77 8.92
CA THR A 89 1.35 0.84 7.82
C THR A 89 0.53 2.13 7.86
N MET A 90 0.01 2.52 9.03
CA MET A 90 -0.70 3.80 9.17
C MET A 90 0.17 4.99 8.78
N VAL A 91 1.43 5.04 9.26
CA VAL A 91 2.35 6.14 8.94
C VAL A 91 2.68 6.17 7.45
N VAL A 92 2.95 5.01 6.82
CA VAL A 92 3.23 4.91 5.39
C VAL A 92 2.05 5.46 4.57
N TYR A 93 0.82 5.04 4.86
CA TYR A 93 -0.35 5.53 4.14
C TYR A 93 -0.71 6.99 4.47
N ALA A 94 -0.44 7.45 5.70
CA ALA A 94 -0.53 8.87 6.02
C ALA A 94 0.42 9.71 5.15
N VAL A 95 1.66 9.25 4.94
CA VAL A 95 2.59 9.92 4.01
C VAL A 95 2.06 9.92 2.59
N VAL A 96 1.56 8.78 2.09
CA VAL A 96 1.04 8.67 0.71
C VAL A 96 -0.15 9.61 0.48
N THR A 97 -1.11 9.66 1.41
CA THR A 97 -2.28 10.54 1.30
C THR A 97 -1.91 12.04 1.37
N HIS A 98 -0.78 12.39 1.98
CA HIS A 98 -0.32 13.76 2.12
C HIS A 98 0.75 14.18 1.11
N LEU A 99 1.13 13.32 0.14
CA LEU A 99 2.14 13.65 -0.88
C LEU A 99 1.82 14.92 -1.66
N HIS A 100 0.53 15.20 -1.90
CA HIS A 100 0.09 16.39 -2.63
C HIS A 100 0.40 17.71 -1.91
N LEU A 101 0.59 17.70 -0.58
CA LEU A 101 0.95 18.90 0.19
C LEU A 101 2.38 19.38 -0.10
N VAL A 102 3.25 18.47 -0.51
CA VAL A 102 4.63 18.81 -0.85
C VAL A 102 4.73 19.09 -2.34
N LYS A 103 4.90 20.37 -2.71
CA LYS A 103 4.91 20.84 -4.11
C LYS A 103 5.85 20.05 -5.04
N ARG A 104 6.99 19.59 -4.52
CA ARG A 104 7.97 18.78 -5.26
C ARG A 104 7.48 17.35 -5.54
N TRP A 105 6.60 16.81 -4.68
CA TRP A 105 6.11 15.44 -4.72
C TRP A 105 4.70 15.34 -5.30
N ASN A 106 4.06 16.45 -5.58
CA ASN A 106 2.73 16.51 -6.17
C ASN A 106 2.78 16.09 -7.66
N SER A 107 2.76 14.80 -7.92
CA SER A 107 2.73 14.24 -9.26
C SER A 107 1.88 12.97 -9.30
N LEU A 108 1.07 12.84 -10.35
CA LEU A 108 0.24 11.63 -10.58
C LEU A 108 1.06 10.35 -10.63
N TRP A 109 2.24 10.42 -11.25
CA TRP A 109 3.13 9.25 -11.32
C TRP A 109 3.62 8.84 -9.94
N LEU A 110 4.10 9.81 -9.13
CA LEU A 110 4.62 9.51 -7.79
C LEU A 110 3.53 8.98 -6.86
N PHE A 111 2.32 9.55 -6.91
CA PHE A 111 1.19 9.09 -6.11
C PHE A 111 0.85 7.63 -6.41
N ASN A 112 0.70 7.27 -7.69
CA ASN A 112 0.36 5.92 -8.10
C ASN A 112 1.48 4.91 -7.76
N LEU A 113 2.75 5.28 -7.96
CA LEU A 113 3.88 4.46 -7.54
C LEU A 113 3.93 4.27 -6.03
N ALA A 114 3.76 5.34 -5.25
CA ALA A 114 3.75 5.30 -3.79
C ALA A 114 2.62 4.42 -3.26
N SER A 115 1.42 4.48 -3.85
CA SER A 115 0.28 3.61 -3.50
C SER A 115 0.59 2.13 -3.71
N VAL A 116 1.30 1.79 -4.80
CA VAL A 116 1.73 0.41 -5.07
C VAL A 116 2.79 -0.05 -4.07
N ILE A 117 3.83 0.76 -3.82
CA ILE A 117 4.91 0.41 -2.90
C ILE A 117 4.39 0.32 -1.45
N ALA A 118 3.50 1.23 -1.05
CA ALA A 118 2.90 1.24 0.28
C ALA A 118 2.19 -0.07 0.62
N PHE A 119 1.63 -0.77 -0.38
CA PHE A 119 0.95 -2.04 -0.16
C PHE A 119 1.87 -3.14 0.38
N ALA A 120 3.18 -3.02 0.18
CA ALA A 120 4.16 -3.91 0.80
C ALA A 120 4.09 -3.88 2.34
N SER A 121 3.74 -2.75 2.96
CA SER A 121 3.54 -2.66 4.41
C SER A 121 2.33 -3.47 4.88
N VAL A 122 1.25 -3.52 4.09
CA VAL A 122 0.08 -4.37 4.35
C VAL A 122 0.47 -5.84 4.26
N LEU A 123 1.19 -6.23 3.21
CA LEU A 123 1.67 -7.61 3.05
C LEU A 123 2.59 -8.01 4.22
N MET A 124 3.45 -7.11 4.67
CA MET A 124 4.30 -7.36 5.82
C MET A 124 3.49 -7.50 7.11
N THR A 125 2.49 -6.64 7.34
CA THR A 125 1.62 -6.69 8.52
C THR A 125 0.78 -7.98 8.56
N PHE A 126 0.29 -8.43 7.41
CA PHE A 126 -0.59 -9.59 7.31
C PHE A 126 0.18 -10.91 7.20
N PHE A 127 1.11 -11.02 6.25
CA PHE A 127 1.89 -12.25 6.01
C PHE A 127 3.23 -12.24 6.73
N GLY A 128 4.01 -11.15 6.59
CA GLY A 128 5.37 -11.09 7.10
C GLY A 128 5.46 -11.32 8.60
N VAL A 129 4.60 -10.67 9.37
CA VAL A 129 4.57 -10.87 10.83
C VAL A 129 4.20 -12.30 11.19
N ASN A 130 3.24 -12.91 10.50
CA ASN A 130 2.78 -14.26 10.84
C ASN A 130 3.80 -15.36 10.51
N TYR A 131 4.64 -15.16 9.47
CA TYR A 131 5.56 -16.19 8.96
C TYR A 131 7.02 -15.98 9.36
N PHE A 132 7.44 -14.74 9.62
CA PHE A 132 8.86 -14.41 9.85
C PHE A 132 9.16 -13.87 11.25
N LEU A 133 8.14 -13.42 11.98
CA LEU A 133 8.32 -12.80 13.28
C LEU A 133 7.56 -13.58 14.36
N SER A 134 8.18 -13.72 15.52
CA SER A 134 7.55 -14.30 16.70
C SER A 134 6.94 -13.21 17.58
N GLY A 135 5.70 -13.40 18.02
CA GLY A 135 5.01 -12.44 18.89
C GLY A 135 3.68 -13.02 19.37
N MET A 136 2.97 -12.26 20.22
CA MET A 136 1.69 -12.72 20.81
C MET A 136 0.58 -12.89 19.75
N HIS A 137 0.73 -12.27 18.59
CA HIS A 137 -0.19 -12.36 17.44
C HIS A 137 0.34 -13.24 16.30
N SER A 138 1.41 -14.00 16.50
CA SER A 138 1.98 -14.87 15.46
C SER A 138 1.35 -16.26 15.54
N TYR A 139 0.56 -16.63 14.54
CA TYR A 139 -0.20 -17.90 14.50
C TYR A 139 0.27 -18.86 13.40
N GLY A 140 1.30 -18.52 12.61
CA GLY A 140 1.78 -19.29 11.49
C GLY A 140 3.21 -19.79 11.70
N GLN A 141 3.42 -21.10 11.51
CA GLN A 141 4.74 -21.68 11.24
C GLN A 141 4.67 -22.29 9.84
N ASN A 142 5.58 -21.90 8.96
CA ASN A 142 5.66 -22.44 7.62
C ASN A 142 7.09 -22.80 7.24
N ASP A 143 7.32 -24.07 6.92
CA ASP A 143 8.63 -24.60 6.53
C ASP A 143 9.05 -24.22 5.09
N ASN A 144 8.13 -23.65 4.27
CA ASN A 144 8.36 -23.35 2.85
C ASN A 144 8.57 -21.85 2.56
N VAL A 145 9.49 -21.23 3.25
CA VAL A 145 9.77 -19.80 3.11
C VAL A 145 10.49 -19.46 1.80
N HIS A 146 11.32 -20.35 1.26
CA HIS A 146 12.12 -20.11 0.05
C HIS A 146 11.29 -19.77 -1.19
N GLY A 147 10.14 -20.40 -1.38
CA GLY A 147 9.26 -20.12 -2.51
C GLY A 147 8.66 -18.70 -2.48
N ILE A 148 8.33 -18.21 -1.30
CA ILE A 148 7.72 -16.87 -1.10
C ILE A 148 8.69 -15.77 -1.53
N PHE A 149 9.98 -15.88 -1.19
CA PHE A 149 10.98 -14.90 -1.61
C PHE A 149 11.15 -14.81 -3.12
N THR A 150 11.08 -15.93 -3.83
CA THR A 150 11.16 -15.94 -5.29
C THR A 150 10.02 -15.14 -5.92
N TYR A 151 8.78 -15.35 -5.49
CA TYR A 151 7.63 -14.57 -5.97
C TYR A 151 7.73 -13.09 -5.61
N LEU A 152 8.24 -12.77 -4.42
CA LEU A 152 8.45 -11.40 -3.97
C LEU A 152 9.48 -10.67 -4.86
N TYR A 153 10.60 -11.31 -5.20
CA TYR A 153 11.62 -10.74 -6.09
C TYR A 153 11.08 -10.55 -7.52
N ILE A 154 10.29 -11.48 -8.03
CA ILE A 154 9.63 -11.35 -9.34
C ILE A 154 8.68 -10.15 -9.32
N ALA A 155 7.81 -10.05 -8.31
CA ALA A 155 6.88 -8.95 -8.17
C ALA A 155 7.60 -7.59 -8.07
N LEU A 156 8.66 -7.51 -7.27
CA LEU A 156 9.49 -6.31 -7.15
C LEU A 156 10.12 -5.94 -8.50
N GLY A 157 10.67 -6.92 -9.22
CA GLY A 157 11.24 -6.70 -10.56
C GLY A 157 10.20 -6.14 -11.54
N VAL A 158 9.00 -6.70 -11.57
CA VAL A 158 7.89 -6.21 -12.40
C VAL A 158 7.52 -4.77 -12.04
N VAL A 159 7.38 -4.45 -10.76
CA VAL A 159 7.06 -3.08 -10.30
C VAL A 159 8.16 -2.10 -10.68
N VAL A 160 9.45 -2.47 -10.55
CA VAL A 160 10.58 -1.61 -10.93
C VAL A 160 10.59 -1.36 -12.44
N ILE A 161 10.41 -2.39 -13.26
CA ILE A 161 10.34 -2.25 -14.72
C ILE A 161 9.18 -1.33 -15.11
N LEU A 162 8.00 -1.55 -14.53
CA LEU A 162 6.82 -0.75 -14.79
C LEU A 162 7.02 0.72 -14.34
N ALA A 163 7.67 0.94 -13.20
CA ALA A 163 8.00 2.29 -12.71
C ALA A 163 8.92 3.04 -13.69
N VAL A 164 9.96 2.38 -14.18
CA VAL A 164 10.91 2.98 -15.13
C VAL A 164 10.24 3.28 -16.47
N LEU A 165 9.47 2.33 -17.02
CA LEU A 165 8.77 2.49 -18.29
C LEU A 165 7.73 3.61 -18.21
N SER A 166 6.89 3.60 -17.19
CA SER A 166 5.85 4.60 -16.98
C SER A 166 6.46 6.00 -16.77
N TYR A 167 7.55 6.12 -16.00
CA TYR A 167 8.23 7.38 -15.78
C TYR A 167 8.81 7.96 -17.07
N ARG A 168 9.54 7.15 -17.84
CA ARG A 168 10.14 7.58 -19.12
C ARG A 168 9.09 8.07 -20.08
N ARG A 169 8.04 7.28 -20.32
CA ARG A 169 6.96 7.62 -21.26
C ARG A 169 6.14 8.82 -20.81
N TRP A 170 5.84 8.90 -19.50
CA TRP A 170 5.02 9.98 -18.95
C TRP A 170 5.75 11.32 -18.93
N LYS A 171 7.05 11.33 -18.62
CA LYS A 171 7.86 12.55 -18.54
C LYS A 171 8.35 13.03 -19.89
N THR A 172 8.41 12.19 -20.93
CA THR A 172 8.84 12.60 -22.26
C THR A 172 7.91 13.72 -22.75
N LYS A 173 8.45 14.94 -22.74
CA LYS A 173 7.82 16.08 -23.40
C LYS A 173 7.78 15.76 -24.90
N VAL A 174 6.62 15.79 -25.46
CA VAL A 174 6.44 15.80 -26.90
C VAL A 174 6.32 17.24 -27.34
#